data_234a5bd22c2dd924d24f7f4fe0ba9b3b
#
_entry.id   234a5bd22c2dd924d24f7f4fe0ba9b3b
#
_cell.length_a   1.000
_cell.length_b   1.000
_cell.length_c   1.000
_cell.angle_alpha   90.00
_cell.angle_beta   90.00
_cell.angle_gamma   90.00
#
_symmetry.space_group_name_H-M   'P 1'
#
loop_
_entity.id
_entity.type
_entity.pdbx_description
1 polymer ?
#
loop_
_entity_poly.entity_id
_entity_poly.type
_entity_poly.pdbx_seq_one_letter_code
_entity_poly.pdbx_strand_id
1 'polypeptide(L)'
;PRELEHQLKDSGAKAIVVFEQAGHVLEQCIRHTDIERVLVTGVGDLVGFPKGALINFVIRHVHRQVAPFALPGAMRFTDALEQGKWVNFTPVDLKPTDLAFLQYTGGTTGVSKGAMLTHRNMVANTVQTHVWLKDFLRDRTGQQVIVGALPLYHIFALTAISLVWLHEGGKVVLITNPRDMPKFVAELKRHRVTIFYGVNTLFNSLLHTAGFDAVDFTGLVSTVAGGMALQGAVAERWKAVTGCILSQGWGLTETSPVVTTNPRGVDFNHSIGLPMPSTDISIRDDVGAEIPVGQVGEICVRGPQVMAGYWNRPDETAAVMLTDGWLRTGDVGRVDAQGFVYIEDRKKDMILVSGFNVYPNEVEGVIARHPGVLEVAAIAQPDERSGECVAVFVVRKDPALTAEAVIEFARLELTNYKVPRHVYFRDELPKTNVGKILRRSLRDALPPTL
;
A
#
# COMPACT_ATOMS: atom_id res chain seq x y z
N PRO A 1 10.89 -4.98 -18.62
CA PRO A 1 12.10 -4.19 -18.93
C PRO A 1 11.82 -2.69 -18.98
N ARG A 2 10.74 -2.22 -19.65
CA ARG A 2 10.46 -0.78 -19.86
C ARG A 2 10.37 0.03 -18.56
N GLU A 3 9.68 -0.47 -17.55
CA GLU A 3 9.57 0.22 -16.25
C GLU A 3 10.92 0.29 -15.54
N LEU A 4 11.70 -0.80 -15.56
CA LEU A 4 13.02 -0.83 -14.95
C LEU A 4 13.97 0.14 -15.68
N GLU A 5 13.99 0.12 -17.01
CA GLU A 5 14.78 1.05 -17.82
C GLU A 5 14.42 2.51 -17.49
N HIS A 6 13.12 2.82 -17.45
CA HIS A 6 12.64 4.16 -17.10
C HIS A 6 13.16 4.60 -15.74
N GLN A 7 12.97 3.76 -14.70
CA GLN A 7 13.37 4.13 -13.33
C GLN A 7 14.89 4.29 -13.20
N LEU A 8 15.69 3.43 -13.84
CA LEU A 8 17.14 3.52 -13.81
C LEU A 8 17.67 4.79 -14.51
N LYS A 9 17.06 5.16 -15.66
CA LYS A 9 17.39 6.39 -16.38
C LYS A 9 16.97 7.64 -15.62
N ASP A 10 15.72 7.68 -15.19
CA ASP A 10 15.12 8.84 -14.54
C ASP A 10 15.80 9.14 -13.20
N SER A 11 16.12 8.11 -12.41
CA SER A 11 16.80 8.26 -11.13
C SER A 11 18.28 8.62 -11.26
N GLY A 12 18.92 8.37 -12.42
CA GLY A 12 20.36 8.49 -12.59
C GLY A 12 21.17 7.50 -11.75
N ALA A 13 20.57 6.35 -11.38
CA ALA A 13 21.20 5.33 -10.56
C ALA A 13 22.52 4.84 -11.16
N LYS A 14 23.58 4.72 -10.34
CA LYS A 14 24.91 4.27 -10.73
C LYS A 14 25.20 2.82 -10.36
N ALA A 15 24.46 2.28 -9.41
CA ALA A 15 24.58 0.89 -8.98
C ALA A 15 23.21 0.24 -8.85
N ILE A 16 23.16 -1.07 -9.09
CA ILE A 16 21.96 -1.87 -8.90
C ILE A 16 22.31 -3.16 -8.17
N VAL A 17 21.50 -3.52 -7.18
CA VAL A 17 21.47 -4.86 -6.61
C VAL A 17 20.23 -5.57 -7.17
N VAL A 18 20.43 -6.71 -7.82
CA VAL A 18 19.36 -7.44 -8.50
C VAL A 18 19.34 -8.90 -8.08
N PHE A 19 18.15 -9.45 -7.86
CA PHE A 19 17.99 -10.89 -7.72
C PHE A 19 18.26 -11.60 -9.04
N GLU A 20 18.95 -12.74 -8.99
CA GLU A 20 19.25 -13.54 -10.17
C GLU A 20 18.00 -13.94 -10.97
N GLN A 21 16.83 -14.08 -10.32
CA GLN A 21 15.55 -14.33 -11.01
C GLN A 21 15.14 -13.19 -11.93
N ALA A 22 15.59 -11.97 -11.66
CA ALA A 22 15.31 -10.78 -12.47
C ALA A 22 16.51 -10.38 -13.36
N GLY A 23 17.61 -11.12 -13.35
CA GLY A 23 18.82 -10.83 -14.13
C GLY A 23 18.54 -10.69 -15.62
N HIS A 24 17.69 -11.58 -16.17
CA HIS A 24 17.27 -11.55 -17.58
C HIS A 24 16.45 -10.29 -17.95
N VAL A 25 15.75 -9.69 -17.00
CA VAL A 25 15.03 -8.41 -17.20
C VAL A 25 16.00 -7.26 -17.27
N LEU A 26 17.01 -7.24 -16.38
CA LEU A 26 18.04 -6.22 -16.36
C LEU A 26 18.91 -6.28 -17.62
N GLU A 27 19.29 -7.48 -18.08
CA GLU A 27 20.05 -7.69 -19.32
C GLU A 27 19.45 -6.96 -20.52
N GLN A 28 18.10 -6.97 -20.63
CA GLN A 28 17.37 -6.36 -21.75
C GLN A 28 17.43 -4.83 -21.76
N CYS A 29 17.70 -4.19 -20.65
CA CYS A 29 17.61 -2.73 -20.55
C CYS A 29 18.90 -2.04 -20.06
N ILE A 30 19.84 -2.75 -19.45
CA ILE A 30 21.02 -2.17 -18.81
C ILE A 30 21.86 -1.32 -19.75
N ARG A 31 21.98 -1.71 -21.04
CA ARG A 31 22.76 -0.99 -22.05
C ARG A 31 22.25 0.43 -22.34
N HIS A 32 21.01 0.70 -21.95
CA HIS A 32 20.36 2.00 -22.12
C HIS A 32 20.37 2.84 -20.84
N THR A 33 21.12 2.43 -19.82
CA THR A 33 21.14 3.07 -18.50
C THR A 33 22.57 3.51 -18.13
N ASP A 34 22.68 4.37 -17.13
CA ASP A 34 23.96 4.85 -16.61
C ASP A 34 24.50 4.00 -15.45
N ILE A 35 24.05 2.75 -15.35
CA ILE A 35 24.51 1.81 -14.31
C ILE A 35 25.96 1.41 -14.54
N GLU A 36 26.80 1.70 -13.57
CA GLU A 36 28.23 1.39 -13.57
C GLU A 36 28.56 0.12 -12.79
N ARG A 37 27.73 -0.23 -11.81
CA ARG A 37 27.94 -1.38 -10.91
C ARG A 37 26.70 -2.24 -10.82
N VAL A 38 26.85 -3.53 -11.10
CA VAL A 38 25.78 -4.53 -10.97
C VAL A 38 26.18 -5.56 -9.93
N LEU A 39 25.38 -5.70 -8.90
CA LEU A 39 25.52 -6.74 -7.88
C LEU A 39 24.38 -7.74 -8.03
N VAL A 40 24.70 -9.03 -8.25
CA VAL A 40 23.70 -10.10 -8.39
C VAL A 40 23.66 -10.92 -7.12
N THR A 41 22.45 -11.12 -6.59
CA THR A 41 22.23 -11.90 -5.37
C THR A 41 21.22 -13.02 -5.60
N GLY A 42 21.48 -14.17 -4.97
CA GLY A 42 20.53 -15.28 -4.88
C GLY A 42 19.76 -15.24 -3.53
N VAL A 43 18.62 -15.88 -3.47
CA VAL A 43 17.76 -15.92 -2.27
C VAL A 43 18.49 -16.53 -1.07
N GLY A 44 19.37 -17.49 -1.31
CA GLY A 44 20.12 -18.18 -0.26
C GLY A 44 21.45 -17.54 0.15
N ASP A 45 21.87 -16.43 -0.50
CA ASP A 45 23.25 -15.91 -0.36
C ASP A 45 23.63 -15.51 1.07
N LEU A 46 22.68 -14.98 1.86
CA LEU A 46 22.93 -14.57 3.24
C LEU A 46 22.44 -15.56 4.30
N VAL A 47 21.97 -16.73 3.89
CA VAL A 47 21.48 -17.77 4.81
C VAL A 47 22.63 -18.57 5.45
N GLY A 48 23.82 -18.49 4.88
CA GLY A 48 25.00 -19.23 5.32
C GLY A 48 25.12 -20.64 4.70
N PHE A 49 26.36 -21.16 4.71
CA PHE A 49 26.67 -22.49 4.22
C PHE A 49 26.30 -23.57 5.27
N PRO A 50 25.78 -24.77 4.88
CA PRO A 50 25.46 -25.20 3.52
C PRO A 50 24.03 -24.85 3.06
N LYS A 51 23.17 -24.34 3.95
CA LYS A 51 21.74 -24.09 3.67
C LYS A 51 21.54 -23.12 2.50
N GLY A 52 22.28 -22.03 2.45
CA GLY A 52 22.17 -21.04 1.38
C GLY A 52 22.52 -21.62 0.01
N ALA A 53 23.57 -22.44 -0.06
CA ALA A 53 23.94 -23.13 -1.28
C ALA A 53 22.84 -24.08 -1.78
N LEU A 54 22.21 -24.83 -0.86
CA LEU A 54 21.12 -25.75 -1.17
C LEU A 54 19.88 -24.97 -1.67
N ILE A 55 19.53 -23.87 -1.02
CA ILE A 55 18.41 -23.02 -1.44
C ILE A 55 18.64 -22.52 -2.87
N ASN A 56 19.80 -21.94 -3.15
CA ASN A 56 20.13 -21.45 -4.48
C ASN A 56 20.14 -22.56 -5.54
N PHE A 57 20.65 -23.74 -5.20
CA PHE A 57 20.61 -24.90 -6.08
C PHE A 57 19.18 -25.32 -6.42
N VAL A 58 18.31 -25.42 -5.42
CA VAL A 58 16.90 -25.78 -5.61
C VAL A 58 16.17 -24.76 -6.49
N ILE A 59 16.37 -23.45 -6.23
CA ILE A 59 15.75 -22.38 -7.00
C ILE A 59 16.21 -22.41 -8.47
N ARG A 60 17.52 -22.60 -8.71
CA ARG A 60 18.09 -22.59 -10.06
C ARG A 60 17.74 -23.87 -10.84
N HIS A 61 17.88 -25.04 -10.24
CA HIS A 61 17.89 -26.31 -10.98
C HIS A 61 16.62 -27.14 -10.80
N VAL A 62 15.98 -27.09 -9.61
CA VAL A 62 14.74 -27.84 -9.34
C VAL A 62 13.52 -27.00 -9.75
N HIS A 63 13.40 -25.79 -9.23
CA HIS A 63 12.28 -24.91 -9.54
C HIS A 63 12.46 -24.14 -10.86
N ARG A 64 13.68 -24.09 -11.40
CA ARG A 64 14.03 -23.40 -12.66
C ARG A 64 13.51 -21.95 -12.70
N GLN A 65 13.58 -21.24 -11.57
CA GLN A 65 13.10 -19.87 -11.46
C GLN A 65 14.11 -18.82 -11.93
N VAL A 66 15.32 -19.21 -12.30
CA VAL A 66 16.35 -18.32 -12.83
C VAL A 66 16.50 -18.59 -14.32
N ALA A 67 15.99 -17.68 -15.15
CA ALA A 67 16.23 -17.71 -16.58
C ALA A 67 17.71 -17.40 -16.88
N PRO A 68 18.31 -17.96 -17.94
CA PRO A 68 19.66 -17.59 -18.36
C PRO A 68 19.78 -16.09 -18.62
N PHE A 69 20.88 -15.48 -18.22
CA PHE A 69 21.21 -14.08 -18.49
C PHE A 69 22.71 -13.87 -18.55
N ALA A 70 23.14 -12.82 -19.26
CA ALA A 70 24.52 -12.38 -19.35
C ALA A 70 24.63 -10.90 -18.95
N LEU A 71 25.28 -10.65 -17.82
CA LEU A 71 25.56 -9.30 -17.31
C LEU A 71 27.09 -9.15 -17.16
N PRO A 72 27.80 -8.77 -18.24
CA PRO A 72 29.26 -8.63 -18.22
C PRO A 72 29.70 -7.64 -17.14
N GLY A 73 30.69 -8.01 -16.33
CA GLY A 73 31.19 -7.18 -15.24
C GLY A 73 30.34 -7.18 -13.96
N ALA A 74 29.24 -7.93 -13.93
CA ALA A 74 28.46 -8.09 -12.68
C ALA A 74 29.26 -8.86 -11.63
N MET A 75 29.18 -8.40 -10.39
CA MET A 75 29.78 -9.03 -9.21
C MET A 75 28.72 -9.75 -8.39
N ARG A 76 29.07 -10.84 -7.74
CA ARG A 76 28.17 -11.43 -6.76
C ARG A 76 28.08 -10.53 -5.53
N PHE A 77 26.88 -10.38 -4.99
CA PHE A 77 26.64 -9.58 -3.79
C PHE A 77 27.49 -10.04 -2.60
N THR A 78 27.65 -11.35 -2.43
CA THR A 78 28.52 -11.93 -1.39
C THR A 78 29.98 -11.54 -1.56
N ASP A 79 30.48 -11.49 -2.80
CA ASP A 79 31.88 -11.12 -3.08
C ASP A 79 32.10 -9.62 -2.80
N ALA A 80 31.10 -8.78 -3.13
CA ALA A 80 31.14 -7.37 -2.77
C ALA A 80 31.18 -7.16 -1.25
N LEU A 81 30.41 -7.93 -0.47
CA LEU A 81 30.42 -7.87 0.98
C LEU A 81 31.80 -8.32 1.56
N GLU A 82 32.39 -9.38 1.01
CA GLU A 82 33.73 -9.83 1.43
C GLU A 82 34.79 -8.76 1.12
N GLN A 83 34.77 -8.15 -0.08
CA GLN A 83 35.67 -7.06 -0.42
C GLN A 83 35.48 -5.86 0.52
N GLY A 84 34.21 -5.52 0.83
CA GLY A 84 33.86 -4.41 1.72
C GLY A 84 34.44 -4.53 3.14
N LYS A 85 34.72 -5.75 3.63
CA LYS A 85 35.36 -5.96 4.94
C LYS A 85 36.77 -5.38 5.02
N TRP A 86 37.44 -5.23 3.87
CA TRP A 86 38.83 -4.77 3.77
C TRP A 86 38.93 -3.29 3.38
N VAL A 87 37.79 -2.61 3.22
CA VAL A 87 37.72 -1.20 2.87
C VAL A 87 37.29 -0.39 4.09
N ASN A 88 38.05 0.65 4.43
CA ASN A 88 37.63 1.58 5.47
C ASN A 88 36.41 2.37 5.01
N PHE A 89 35.33 2.29 5.76
CA PHE A 89 34.15 3.11 5.54
C PHE A 89 34.44 4.55 5.96
N THR A 90 34.30 5.47 5.02
CA THR A 90 34.35 6.91 5.29
C THR A 90 32.91 7.43 5.36
N PRO A 91 32.44 7.86 6.55
CA PRO A 91 31.10 8.42 6.67
C PRO A 91 30.94 9.66 5.76
N VAL A 92 29.79 9.76 5.12
CA VAL A 92 29.39 10.96 4.38
C VAL A 92 28.65 11.89 5.35
N ASP A 93 28.97 13.18 5.32
CA ASP A 93 28.27 14.20 6.10
C ASP A 93 26.90 14.47 5.45
N LEU A 94 25.88 13.78 5.94
CA LEU A 94 24.51 13.86 5.43
C LEU A 94 23.74 14.96 6.14
N LYS A 95 23.06 15.79 5.35
CA LYS A 95 22.14 16.82 5.85
C LYS A 95 20.70 16.30 5.87
N PRO A 96 19.86 16.81 6.77
CA PRO A 96 18.44 16.44 6.79
C PRO A 96 17.69 16.68 5.47
N THR A 97 18.19 17.60 4.64
CA THR A 97 17.65 17.95 3.31
C THR A 97 18.13 17.05 2.18
N ASP A 98 19.15 16.21 2.42
CA ASP A 98 19.66 15.31 1.39
C ASP A 98 18.61 14.23 1.09
N LEU A 99 18.58 13.75 -0.15
CA LEU A 99 17.68 12.69 -0.57
C LEU A 99 18.07 11.38 0.10
N ALA A 100 17.10 10.76 0.78
CA ALA A 100 17.22 9.40 1.30
C ALA A 100 16.69 8.38 0.29
N PHE A 101 15.53 8.68 -0.33
CA PHE A 101 14.87 7.80 -1.28
C PHE A 101 14.26 8.58 -2.44
N LEU A 102 14.33 8.02 -3.63
CA LEU A 102 13.45 8.30 -4.74
C LEU A 102 12.42 7.18 -4.80
N GLN A 103 11.26 7.43 -4.21
CA GLN A 103 10.21 6.42 -4.13
C GLN A 103 9.29 6.54 -5.34
N TYR A 104 9.42 5.59 -6.27
CA TYR A 104 8.61 5.61 -7.48
C TYR A 104 7.17 5.17 -7.21
N THR A 105 6.23 6.00 -7.68
CA THR A 105 4.80 5.71 -7.60
C THR A 105 4.27 5.27 -8.95
N GLY A 106 3.47 4.23 -8.98
CA GLY A 106 2.69 3.89 -10.17
C GLY A 106 1.56 4.91 -10.34
N GLY A 107 1.82 5.96 -11.11
CA GLY A 107 0.77 6.93 -11.47
C GLY A 107 -0.34 6.24 -12.27
N THR A 108 -1.59 6.58 -11.98
CA THR A 108 -2.76 6.03 -12.71
C THR A 108 -2.91 6.63 -14.09
N THR A 109 -2.17 7.67 -14.41
CA THR A 109 -2.28 8.47 -15.63
C THR A 109 -1.06 8.43 -16.54
N GLY A 110 0.03 7.75 -16.16
CA GLY A 110 1.25 7.82 -16.95
C GLY A 110 2.44 7.03 -16.41
N VAL A 111 3.60 7.47 -16.79
CA VAL A 111 4.92 6.97 -16.39
C VAL A 111 5.11 7.17 -14.88
N SER A 112 5.71 6.20 -14.18
CA SER A 112 5.96 6.29 -12.75
C SER A 112 6.89 7.47 -12.43
N LYS A 113 6.63 8.16 -11.30
CA LYS A 113 7.36 9.34 -10.84
C LYS A 113 8.07 9.06 -9.55
N GLY A 114 9.28 9.54 -9.39
CA GLY A 114 10.04 9.43 -8.15
C GLY A 114 9.68 10.55 -7.17
N ALA A 115 9.00 10.23 -6.07
CA ALA A 115 8.82 11.17 -4.97
C ALA A 115 10.16 11.35 -4.24
N MET A 116 10.59 12.59 -4.07
CA MET A 116 11.84 12.96 -3.38
C MET A 116 11.63 12.95 -1.87
N LEU A 117 12.04 11.87 -1.22
CA LEU A 117 11.96 11.73 0.24
C LEU A 117 13.34 12.01 0.84
N THR A 118 13.44 13.09 1.60
CA THR A 118 14.66 13.49 2.30
C THR A 118 14.86 12.67 3.56
N HIS A 119 16.09 12.69 4.11
CA HIS A 119 16.36 12.10 5.42
C HIS A 119 15.42 12.67 6.49
N ARG A 120 15.15 13.98 6.46
CA ARG A 120 14.21 14.62 7.38
C ARG A 120 12.80 14.04 7.27
N ASN A 121 12.29 13.83 6.04
CA ASN A 121 10.94 13.31 5.83
C ASN A 121 10.79 11.89 6.44
N MET A 122 11.74 11.01 6.13
CA MET A 122 11.73 9.62 6.59
C MET A 122 11.89 9.50 8.10
N VAL A 123 12.84 10.25 8.69
CA VAL A 123 13.06 10.26 10.14
C VAL A 123 11.85 10.86 10.86
N ALA A 124 11.29 11.96 10.34
CA ALA A 124 10.11 12.58 10.94
C ALA A 124 8.94 11.58 11.02
N ASN A 125 8.62 10.90 9.91
CA ASN A 125 7.50 9.95 9.92
C ASN A 125 7.78 8.70 10.78
N THR A 126 9.03 8.26 10.84
CA THR A 126 9.44 7.18 11.77
C THR A 126 9.20 7.59 13.22
N VAL A 127 9.62 8.81 13.61
CA VAL A 127 9.44 9.34 14.98
C VAL A 127 7.96 9.62 15.29
N GLN A 128 7.21 10.19 14.35
CA GLN A 128 5.75 10.38 14.49
C GLN A 128 5.06 9.05 14.80
N THR A 129 5.39 8.00 14.04
CA THR A 129 4.83 6.65 14.24
C THR A 129 5.28 6.04 15.57
N HIS A 130 6.54 6.21 15.95
CA HIS A 130 7.05 5.82 17.27
C HIS A 130 6.26 6.48 18.41
N VAL A 131 6.07 7.79 18.35
CA VAL A 131 5.30 8.55 19.39
C VAL A 131 3.86 8.03 19.46
N TRP A 132 3.23 7.77 18.31
CA TRP A 132 1.88 7.24 18.26
C TRP A 132 1.77 5.84 18.88
N LEU A 133 2.74 4.98 18.62
CA LEU A 133 2.79 3.61 19.13
C LEU A 133 3.00 3.55 20.66
N LYS A 134 3.56 4.56 21.30
CA LYS A 134 3.77 4.58 22.76
C LYS A 134 2.50 4.28 23.55
N ASP A 135 1.35 4.78 23.11
CA ASP A 135 0.08 4.49 23.79
C ASP A 135 -0.34 3.03 23.63
N PHE A 136 -0.12 2.43 22.46
CA PHE A 136 -0.39 1.00 22.22
C PHE A 136 0.55 0.07 22.99
N LEU A 137 1.78 0.51 23.25
CA LEU A 137 2.84 -0.29 23.87
C LEU A 137 3.04 0.00 25.36
N ARG A 138 2.34 0.97 25.94
CA ARG A 138 2.56 1.44 27.32
C ARG A 138 2.54 0.34 28.38
N ASP A 139 1.72 -0.70 28.15
CA ASP A 139 1.56 -1.84 29.09
C ASP A 139 2.39 -3.06 28.67
N ARG A 140 3.35 -2.89 27.74
CA ARG A 140 4.14 -3.98 27.18
C ARG A 140 5.60 -3.87 27.56
N THR A 141 6.18 -5.03 27.87
CA THR A 141 7.61 -5.22 28.09
C THR A 141 8.17 -6.23 27.11
N GLY A 142 9.46 -6.11 26.79
CA GLY A 142 10.15 -7.03 25.89
C GLY A 142 10.00 -6.70 24.39
N GLN A 143 10.64 -7.52 23.57
CA GLN A 143 10.72 -7.32 22.13
C GLN A 143 9.36 -7.53 21.47
N GLN A 144 8.93 -6.56 20.67
CA GLN A 144 7.72 -6.66 19.89
C GLN A 144 7.93 -7.54 18.65
N VAL A 145 6.89 -8.27 18.22
CA VAL A 145 6.92 -9.17 17.07
C VAL A 145 5.94 -8.68 16.02
N ILE A 146 6.46 -8.30 14.87
CA ILE A 146 5.73 -7.61 13.80
C ILE A 146 5.57 -8.53 12.59
N VAL A 147 4.37 -8.58 12.01
CA VAL A 147 4.13 -9.30 10.74
C VAL A 147 4.59 -8.44 9.58
N GLY A 148 5.58 -8.91 8.84
CA GLY A 148 6.09 -8.29 7.62
C GLY A 148 5.56 -8.98 6.37
N ALA A 149 4.27 -8.79 6.05
CA ALA A 149 3.60 -9.40 4.91
C ALA A 149 3.44 -8.46 3.70
N LEU A 150 3.74 -7.17 3.86
CA LEU A 150 3.72 -6.20 2.77
C LEU A 150 5.12 -6.09 2.13
N PRO A 151 5.20 -5.81 0.82
CA PRO A 151 6.48 -5.64 0.13
C PRO A 151 7.30 -4.48 0.73
N LEU A 152 8.52 -4.75 1.19
CA LEU A 152 9.37 -3.77 1.88
C LEU A 152 9.82 -2.60 0.99
N TYR A 153 9.73 -2.73 -0.34
CA TYR A 153 9.98 -1.64 -1.27
C TYR A 153 8.80 -0.64 -1.38
N HIS A 154 7.61 -1.01 -0.89
CA HIS A 154 6.49 -0.08 -0.81
C HIS A 154 6.66 0.81 0.43
N ILE A 155 6.43 2.12 0.29
CA ILE A 155 6.67 3.11 1.35
C ILE A 155 5.97 2.75 2.68
N PHE A 156 4.77 2.16 2.63
CA PHE A 156 4.07 1.72 3.84
C PHE A 156 4.90 0.70 4.63
N ALA A 157 5.39 -0.34 3.96
CA ALA A 157 6.21 -1.36 4.63
C ALA A 157 7.61 -0.85 4.94
N LEU A 158 8.21 -0.03 4.07
CA LEU A 158 9.53 0.57 4.31
C LEU A 158 9.53 1.35 5.62
N THR A 159 8.56 2.21 5.86
CA THR A 159 8.50 3.01 7.08
C THR A 159 7.88 2.23 8.25
N ALA A 160 6.61 1.79 8.12
CA ALA A 160 5.86 1.25 9.26
C ALA A 160 6.30 -0.16 9.69
N ILE A 161 6.91 -0.96 8.80
CA ILE A 161 7.40 -2.30 9.13
C ILE A 161 8.92 -2.31 9.31
N SER A 162 9.69 -1.59 8.47
CA SER A 162 11.15 -1.65 8.55
C SER A 162 11.72 -0.57 9.47
N LEU A 163 11.61 0.70 9.11
CA LEU A 163 12.33 1.77 9.81
C LEU A 163 11.85 1.96 11.25
N VAL A 164 10.53 1.94 11.49
CA VAL A 164 9.97 2.05 12.84
C VAL A 164 10.46 0.93 13.72
N TRP A 165 10.44 -0.30 13.25
CA TRP A 165 10.81 -1.45 14.10
C TRP A 165 12.31 -1.70 14.19
N LEU A 166 13.10 -1.20 13.24
CA LEU A 166 14.56 -1.07 13.41
C LEU A 166 14.88 -0.05 14.52
N HIS A 167 14.15 1.06 14.57
CA HIS A 167 14.29 2.07 15.64
C HIS A 167 13.86 1.51 17.02
N GLU A 168 12.78 0.72 17.06
CA GLU A 168 12.24 0.14 18.30
C GLU A 168 12.97 -1.12 18.78
N GLY A 169 13.87 -1.71 18.00
CA GLY A 169 14.47 -3.01 18.28
C GLY A 169 13.49 -4.18 18.18
N GLY A 170 12.45 -4.03 17.37
CA GLY A 170 11.42 -5.04 17.14
C GLY A 170 11.91 -6.21 16.29
N LYS A 171 11.22 -7.34 16.36
CA LYS A 171 11.44 -8.52 15.52
C LYS A 171 10.41 -8.54 14.39
N VAL A 172 10.85 -8.40 13.15
CA VAL A 172 9.97 -8.52 11.98
C VAL A 172 9.99 -9.96 11.45
N VAL A 173 8.82 -10.60 11.44
CA VAL A 173 8.61 -11.92 10.82
C VAL A 173 8.22 -11.71 9.36
N LEU A 174 9.15 -11.98 8.46
CA LEU A 174 8.96 -11.76 7.03
C LEU A 174 8.12 -12.89 6.41
N ILE A 175 6.97 -12.54 5.86
CA ILE A 175 6.10 -13.43 5.08
C ILE A 175 6.43 -13.22 3.60
N THR A 176 7.28 -14.06 3.06
CA THR A 176 7.82 -13.90 1.70
C THR A 176 6.80 -14.17 0.60
N ASN A 177 5.77 -14.97 0.89
CA ASN A 177 4.66 -15.22 -0.03
C ASN A 177 3.32 -15.07 0.70
N PRO A 178 2.78 -13.86 0.83
CA PRO A 178 1.51 -13.63 1.53
C PRO A 178 0.27 -14.17 0.78
N ARG A 179 0.44 -14.71 -0.44
CA ARG A 179 -0.64 -15.37 -1.20
C ARG A 179 -0.82 -16.84 -0.81
N ASP A 180 0.19 -17.46 -0.22
CA ASP A 180 0.12 -18.82 0.32
C ASP A 180 -0.48 -18.76 1.74
N MET A 181 -1.80 -18.58 1.80
CA MET A 181 -2.54 -18.39 3.05
C MET A 181 -2.34 -19.53 4.06
N PRO A 182 -2.34 -20.82 3.68
CA PRO A 182 -2.08 -21.90 4.64
C PRO A 182 -0.70 -21.81 5.30
N LYS A 183 0.35 -21.50 4.53
CA LYS A 183 1.70 -21.28 5.08
C LYS A 183 1.78 -20.02 5.92
N PHE A 184 1.08 -18.96 5.54
CA PHE A 184 1.01 -17.75 6.31
C PHE A 184 0.40 -18.02 7.70
N VAL A 185 -0.75 -18.71 7.77
CA VAL A 185 -1.39 -19.09 9.04
C VAL A 185 -0.47 -20.00 9.86
N ALA A 186 0.23 -20.95 9.22
CA ALA A 186 1.21 -21.80 9.90
C ALA A 186 2.37 -20.98 10.51
N GLU A 187 2.79 -19.92 9.84
CA GLU A 187 3.84 -19.03 10.36
C GLU A 187 3.33 -18.16 11.53
N LEU A 188 2.10 -17.64 11.44
CA LEU A 188 1.47 -16.90 12.55
C LEU A 188 1.38 -17.76 13.83
N LYS A 189 1.08 -19.07 13.72
CA LYS A 189 1.02 -19.99 14.84
C LYS A 189 2.37 -20.22 15.53
N ARG A 190 3.50 -19.93 14.87
CA ARG A 190 4.84 -20.09 15.43
C ARG A 190 5.32 -18.89 16.23
N HIS A 191 4.63 -17.75 16.10
CA HIS A 191 5.05 -16.49 16.66
C HIS A 191 3.92 -15.86 17.47
N ARG A 192 4.23 -15.40 18.68
CA ARG A 192 3.31 -14.55 19.44
C ARG A 192 3.37 -13.13 18.90
N VAL A 193 2.57 -12.87 17.84
CA VAL A 193 2.53 -11.60 17.13
C VAL A 193 1.98 -10.49 18.03
N THR A 194 2.59 -9.30 17.97
CA THR A 194 2.15 -8.12 18.74
C THR A 194 1.57 -7.02 17.86
N ILE A 195 2.10 -6.88 16.64
CA ILE A 195 1.69 -5.84 15.69
C ILE A 195 1.47 -6.46 14.31
N PHE A 196 0.39 -6.05 13.64
CA PHE A 196 0.11 -6.52 12.30
C PHE A 196 -0.35 -5.37 11.38
N TYR A 197 0.45 -5.05 10.39
CA TYR A 197 0.12 -4.11 9.32
C TYR A 197 -0.28 -4.86 8.05
N GLY A 198 -1.36 -4.45 7.42
CA GLY A 198 -1.85 -5.10 6.21
C GLY A 198 -2.76 -4.21 5.38
N VAL A 199 -3.37 -4.81 4.38
CA VAL A 199 -4.41 -4.20 3.55
C VAL A 199 -5.72 -4.96 3.75
N ASN A 200 -6.87 -4.33 3.44
CA ASN A 200 -8.19 -4.95 3.61
C ASN A 200 -8.29 -6.35 3.01
N THR A 201 -7.79 -6.51 1.78
CA THR A 201 -7.83 -7.81 1.07
C THR A 201 -7.02 -8.90 1.77
N LEU A 202 -5.89 -8.55 2.41
CA LEU A 202 -5.09 -9.50 3.19
C LEU A 202 -5.83 -9.96 4.44
N PHE A 203 -6.39 -9.03 5.21
CA PHE A 203 -7.17 -9.34 6.40
C PHE A 203 -8.40 -10.18 6.06
N ASN A 204 -9.12 -9.82 5.00
CA ASN A 204 -10.26 -10.59 4.52
C ASN A 204 -9.86 -12.03 4.13
N SER A 205 -8.75 -12.21 3.41
CA SER A 205 -8.26 -13.53 3.02
C SER A 205 -7.88 -14.38 4.23
N LEU A 206 -7.20 -13.82 5.23
CA LEU A 206 -6.86 -14.53 6.46
C LEU A 206 -8.11 -14.99 7.22
N LEU A 207 -9.12 -14.13 7.35
CA LEU A 207 -10.40 -14.45 8.01
C LEU A 207 -11.17 -15.61 7.34
N HIS A 208 -10.88 -15.91 6.07
CA HIS A 208 -11.47 -17.02 5.34
C HIS A 208 -10.54 -18.24 5.22
N THR A 209 -9.35 -18.17 5.84
CA THR A 209 -8.38 -19.26 5.78
C THR A 209 -8.58 -20.24 6.94
N ALA A 210 -8.66 -21.52 6.63
CA ALA A 210 -8.83 -22.58 7.63
C ALA A 210 -7.72 -22.51 8.70
N GLY A 211 -8.13 -22.59 9.98
CA GLY A 211 -7.25 -22.60 11.13
C GLY A 211 -6.64 -21.25 11.50
N PHE A 212 -7.10 -20.14 10.91
CA PHE A 212 -6.73 -18.80 11.33
C PHE A 212 -7.29 -18.47 12.72
N ASP A 213 -8.50 -18.93 13.03
CA ASP A 213 -9.16 -18.82 14.33
C ASP A 213 -8.43 -19.55 15.48
N ALA A 214 -7.54 -20.49 15.13
CA ALA A 214 -6.71 -21.22 16.09
C ALA A 214 -5.31 -20.60 16.30
N VAL A 215 -5.05 -19.38 15.79
CA VAL A 215 -3.84 -18.62 16.08
C VAL A 215 -3.97 -17.96 17.46
N ASP A 216 -2.87 -17.95 18.23
CA ASP A 216 -2.82 -17.22 19.51
C ASP A 216 -2.69 -15.71 19.28
N PHE A 217 -3.79 -14.98 19.44
CA PHE A 217 -3.84 -13.52 19.33
C PHE A 217 -3.70 -12.80 20.68
N THR A 218 -3.45 -13.48 21.81
CA THR A 218 -3.31 -12.83 23.13
C THR A 218 -2.14 -11.84 23.22
N GLY A 219 -1.20 -11.95 22.27
CA GLY A 219 -0.10 -11.02 22.10
C GLY A 219 -0.47 -9.75 21.34
N LEU A 220 -1.49 -9.78 20.50
CA LEU A 220 -1.80 -8.76 19.51
C LEU A 220 -2.35 -7.47 20.16
N VAL A 221 -1.67 -6.35 19.99
CA VAL A 221 -2.05 -5.06 20.59
C VAL A 221 -2.42 -4.00 19.57
N SER A 222 -1.95 -4.14 18.34
CA SER A 222 -2.29 -3.20 17.27
C SER A 222 -2.37 -3.91 15.94
N THR A 223 -3.46 -3.66 15.23
CA THR A 223 -3.63 -4.05 13.83
C THR A 223 -4.08 -2.85 13.02
N VAL A 224 -3.39 -2.59 11.91
CA VAL A 224 -3.66 -1.42 11.08
C VAL A 224 -3.84 -1.82 9.62
N ALA A 225 -4.98 -1.49 9.07
CA ALA A 225 -5.25 -1.56 7.63
C ALA A 225 -4.91 -0.23 6.99
N GLY A 226 -4.11 -0.26 5.93
CA GLY A 226 -3.73 0.93 5.17
C GLY A 226 -3.71 0.69 3.68
N GLY A 227 -3.51 1.78 2.92
CA GLY A 227 -3.32 1.70 1.48
C GLY A 227 -4.57 1.51 0.64
N MET A 228 -5.70 1.10 1.21
CA MET A 228 -7.03 1.03 0.60
C MET A 228 -8.09 1.13 1.69
N ALA A 229 -9.34 1.40 1.30
CA ALA A 229 -10.46 1.46 2.24
C ALA A 229 -10.62 0.14 3.00
N LEU A 230 -10.88 0.25 4.30
CA LEU A 230 -11.22 -0.88 5.15
C LEU A 230 -12.73 -1.08 5.15
N GLN A 231 -13.18 -2.28 4.85
CA GLN A 231 -14.59 -2.65 4.90
C GLN A 231 -15.03 -2.95 6.34
N GLY A 232 -16.17 -2.41 6.75
CA GLY A 232 -16.73 -2.59 8.11
C GLY A 232 -16.89 -4.05 8.49
N ALA A 233 -17.43 -4.88 7.59
CA ALA A 233 -17.58 -6.32 7.81
C ALA A 233 -16.24 -7.04 8.08
N VAL A 234 -15.15 -6.60 7.46
CA VAL A 234 -13.80 -7.13 7.72
C VAL A 234 -13.30 -6.69 9.09
N ALA A 235 -13.51 -5.41 9.45
CA ALA A 235 -13.08 -4.86 10.74
C ALA A 235 -13.80 -5.53 11.91
N GLU A 236 -15.12 -5.68 11.82
CA GLU A 236 -15.95 -6.34 12.84
C GLU A 236 -15.56 -7.81 13.04
N ARG A 237 -15.45 -8.55 11.93
CA ARG A 237 -15.07 -9.96 11.99
C ARG A 237 -13.64 -10.15 12.50
N TRP A 238 -12.71 -9.26 12.13
CA TRP A 238 -11.33 -9.28 12.65
C TRP A 238 -11.33 -9.12 14.17
N LYS A 239 -12.06 -8.13 14.69
CA LYS A 239 -12.19 -7.91 16.14
C LYS A 239 -12.82 -9.13 16.84
N ALA A 240 -13.86 -9.73 16.25
CA ALA A 240 -14.51 -10.91 16.81
C ALA A 240 -13.59 -12.13 16.90
N VAL A 241 -12.70 -12.35 15.89
CA VAL A 241 -11.80 -13.51 15.85
C VAL A 241 -10.54 -13.28 16.68
N THR A 242 -9.96 -12.07 16.65
CA THR A 242 -8.64 -11.80 17.24
C THR A 242 -8.71 -11.10 18.60
N GLY A 243 -9.86 -10.51 18.95
CA GLY A 243 -10.00 -9.63 20.12
C GLY A 243 -9.32 -8.24 19.94
N CYS A 244 -8.64 -8.00 18.83
CA CYS A 244 -7.93 -6.75 18.54
C CYS A 244 -8.70 -5.90 17.52
N ILE A 245 -8.81 -4.60 17.79
CA ILE A 245 -9.45 -3.66 16.86
C ILE A 245 -8.58 -3.54 15.60
N LEU A 246 -9.21 -3.65 14.42
CA LEU A 246 -8.57 -3.35 13.15
C LEU A 246 -8.76 -1.87 12.84
N SER A 247 -7.71 -1.09 13.13
CA SER A 247 -7.67 0.35 12.91
C SER A 247 -7.38 0.68 11.46
N GLN A 248 -7.74 1.88 11.03
CA GLN A 248 -7.32 2.42 9.74
C GLN A 248 -6.11 3.34 9.89
N GLY A 249 -5.23 3.30 8.89
CA GLY A 249 -4.18 4.28 8.69
C GLY A 249 -4.18 4.73 7.24
N TRP A 250 -3.96 6.02 7.02
CA TRP A 250 -3.89 6.62 5.69
C TRP A 250 -2.61 7.39 5.49
N GLY A 251 -2.20 7.43 4.23
CA GLY A 251 -1.04 8.16 3.77
C GLY A 251 -0.71 7.86 2.31
N LEU A 252 0.29 8.56 1.81
CA LEU A 252 0.73 8.49 0.43
C LEU A 252 2.25 8.24 0.37
N THR A 253 2.76 7.87 -0.79
CA THR A 253 4.21 7.83 -1.01
C THR A 253 4.83 9.19 -0.76
N GLU A 254 4.13 10.23 -1.15
CA GLU A 254 4.48 11.64 -1.03
C GLU A 254 4.50 12.15 0.43
N THR A 255 4.08 11.32 1.38
CA THR A 255 4.03 11.67 2.82
C THR A 255 4.83 10.71 3.73
N SER A 256 5.67 9.83 3.21
CA SER A 256 6.70 9.01 3.89
C SER A 256 6.26 7.86 4.83
N PRO A 257 5.10 7.23 4.88
CA PRO A 257 3.84 7.57 4.25
C PRO A 257 2.78 8.12 5.19
N VAL A 258 2.85 7.89 6.55
CA VAL A 258 1.72 7.98 7.47
C VAL A 258 1.31 9.42 7.72
N VAL A 259 0.04 9.73 7.43
CA VAL A 259 -0.57 11.04 7.69
C VAL A 259 -1.56 10.97 8.84
N THR A 260 -2.43 9.94 8.83
CA THR A 260 -3.42 9.72 9.89
C THR A 260 -3.48 8.26 10.30
N THR A 261 -3.92 8.00 11.52
CA THR A 261 -4.31 6.66 11.98
C THR A 261 -5.28 6.77 13.16
N ASN A 262 -6.11 5.73 13.37
CA ASN A 262 -7.02 5.72 14.50
C ASN A 262 -6.24 5.56 15.82
N PRO A 263 -6.62 6.30 16.88
CA PRO A 263 -6.05 6.15 18.21
C PRO A 263 -6.43 4.78 18.84
N ARG A 264 -5.67 4.40 19.88
CA ARG A 264 -5.94 3.20 20.65
C ARG A 264 -7.36 3.23 21.24
N GLY A 265 -8.08 2.11 21.15
CA GLY A 265 -9.40 1.94 21.77
C GLY A 265 -10.57 2.52 20.98
N VAL A 266 -10.30 3.16 19.85
CA VAL A 266 -11.36 3.61 18.94
C VAL A 266 -11.77 2.47 18.03
N ASP A 267 -13.02 2.03 18.17
CA ASP A 267 -13.62 1.05 17.28
C ASP A 267 -13.75 1.57 15.85
N PHE A 268 -13.97 0.64 14.90
CA PHE A 268 -14.16 1.02 13.51
C PHE A 268 -15.33 2.01 13.37
N ASN A 269 -15.01 3.21 12.92
CA ASN A 269 -15.93 4.34 12.79
C ASN A 269 -15.91 4.96 11.38
N HIS A 270 -15.43 4.23 10.39
CA HIS A 270 -15.23 4.66 9.01
C HIS A 270 -14.20 5.79 8.80
N SER A 271 -13.65 6.38 9.87
CA SER A 271 -12.57 7.38 9.73
C SER A 271 -11.24 6.74 9.44
N ILE A 272 -10.38 7.50 8.76
CA ILE A 272 -8.95 7.17 8.61
C ILE A 272 -8.11 7.66 9.79
N GLY A 273 -8.76 8.10 10.87
CA GLY A 273 -8.17 8.49 12.14
C GLY A 273 -7.88 9.97 12.29
N LEU A 274 -7.00 10.28 13.24
CA LEU A 274 -6.52 11.62 13.55
C LEU A 274 -5.15 11.87 12.90
N PRO A 275 -4.79 13.15 12.64
CA PRO A 275 -3.47 13.51 12.12
C PRO A 275 -2.32 13.02 13.03
N MET A 276 -1.23 12.58 12.42
CA MET A 276 0.01 12.27 13.13
C MET A 276 0.58 13.52 13.81
N PRO A 277 1.39 13.39 14.88
CA PRO A 277 2.02 14.54 15.52
C PRO A 277 2.72 15.46 14.52
N SER A 278 2.60 16.78 14.68
CA SER A 278 3.17 17.80 13.78
C SER A 278 2.68 17.72 12.34
N THR A 279 1.48 17.19 12.13
CA THR A 279 0.83 17.11 10.81
C THR A 279 -0.45 17.91 10.84
N ASP A 280 -0.59 18.83 9.89
CA ASP A 280 -1.80 19.61 9.68
C ASP A 280 -2.61 19.02 8.52
N ILE A 281 -3.94 19.02 8.64
CA ILE A 281 -4.89 18.65 7.57
C ILE A 281 -5.82 19.83 7.34
N SER A 282 -6.04 20.18 6.07
CA SER A 282 -7.00 21.18 5.63
C SER A 282 -7.86 20.57 4.52
N ILE A 283 -9.15 20.80 4.57
CA ILE A 283 -10.07 20.42 3.48
C ILE A 283 -10.25 21.65 2.61
N ARG A 284 -9.99 21.49 1.30
CA ARG A 284 -9.94 22.62 0.37
C ARG A 284 -10.79 22.37 -0.86
N ASP A 285 -11.30 23.46 -1.43
CA ASP A 285 -12.01 23.43 -2.69
C ASP A 285 -11.07 23.34 -3.92
N ASP A 286 -11.64 23.39 -5.11
CA ASP A 286 -10.89 23.28 -6.36
C ASP A 286 -9.92 24.44 -6.60
N VAL A 287 -10.21 25.63 -6.06
CA VAL A 287 -9.32 26.79 -6.15
C VAL A 287 -8.27 26.85 -5.03
N GLY A 288 -8.32 25.88 -4.09
CA GLY A 288 -7.36 25.73 -3.00
C GLY A 288 -7.71 26.55 -1.74
N ALA A 289 -8.91 27.12 -1.66
CA ALA A 289 -9.39 27.78 -0.44
C ALA A 289 -9.87 26.76 0.58
N GLU A 290 -9.55 26.99 1.86
CA GLU A 290 -10.02 26.15 2.95
C GLU A 290 -11.53 26.27 3.13
N ILE A 291 -12.21 25.14 3.32
CA ILE A 291 -13.65 25.07 3.51
C ILE A 291 -14.00 24.65 4.94
N PRO A 292 -15.24 24.98 5.42
CA PRO A 292 -15.65 24.69 6.80
C PRO A 292 -15.63 23.22 7.16
N VAL A 293 -15.37 22.92 8.46
CA VAL A 293 -15.43 21.59 9.05
C VAL A 293 -16.77 20.91 8.73
N GLY A 294 -16.72 19.65 8.37
CA GLY A 294 -17.86 18.83 7.98
C GLY A 294 -18.20 18.87 6.49
N GLN A 295 -17.70 19.85 5.75
CA GLN A 295 -17.88 19.88 4.29
C GLN A 295 -16.85 18.98 3.58
N VAL A 296 -17.24 18.52 2.40
CA VAL A 296 -16.43 17.61 1.56
C VAL A 296 -15.62 18.41 0.56
N GLY A 297 -14.31 18.16 0.51
CA GLY A 297 -13.37 18.77 -0.43
C GLY A 297 -12.11 17.95 -0.56
N GLU A 298 -11.07 18.47 -1.20
CA GLU A 298 -9.78 17.80 -1.33
C GLU A 298 -9.01 17.85 -0.01
N ILE A 299 -8.54 16.70 0.45
CA ILE A 299 -7.69 16.62 1.63
C ILE A 299 -6.31 17.15 1.26
N CYS A 300 -5.87 18.21 1.94
CA CYS A 300 -4.53 18.77 1.82
C CYS A 300 -3.74 18.52 3.10
N VAL A 301 -2.44 18.25 2.96
CA VAL A 301 -1.56 17.86 4.07
C VAL A 301 -0.35 18.78 4.13
N ARG A 302 0.01 19.20 5.34
CA ARG A 302 1.27 19.87 5.62
C ARG A 302 1.93 19.24 6.84
N GLY A 303 3.22 18.93 6.72
CA GLY A 303 3.98 18.30 7.81
C GLY A 303 5.41 17.96 7.42
N PRO A 304 6.27 17.61 8.39
CA PRO A 304 7.68 17.35 8.16
C PRO A 304 7.94 16.09 7.32
N GLN A 305 6.95 15.21 7.19
CA GLN A 305 7.01 13.97 6.40
C GLN A 305 6.64 14.18 4.92
N VAL A 306 6.15 15.36 4.53
CA VAL A 306 5.77 15.66 3.14
C VAL A 306 7.02 15.76 2.27
N MET A 307 7.01 15.13 1.10
CA MET A 307 8.10 15.10 0.12
C MET A 307 8.60 16.47 -0.29
N ALA A 308 9.82 16.54 -0.78
CA ALA A 308 10.37 17.77 -1.37
C ALA A 308 9.79 18.09 -2.78
N GLY A 309 9.16 17.12 -3.42
CA GLY A 309 8.57 17.21 -4.76
C GLY A 309 8.82 15.94 -5.56
N TYR A 310 8.51 15.96 -6.86
CA TYR A 310 8.82 14.88 -7.79
C TYR A 310 10.13 15.12 -8.51
N TRP A 311 10.98 14.09 -8.57
CA TRP A 311 12.29 14.13 -9.21
C TRP A 311 12.18 14.45 -10.70
N ASN A 312 12.93 15.48 -11.13
CA ASN A 312 12.93 15.97 -12.52
C ASN A 312 11.52 16.31 -13.09
N ARG A 313 10.57 16.66 -12.22
CA ARG A 313 9.17 16.99 -12.60
C ARG A 313 8.68 18.26 -11.89
N PRO A 314 9.25 19.44 -12.19
CA PRO A 314 8.89 20.68 -11.53
C PRO A 314 7.40 21.05 -11.74
N ASP A 315 6.89 20.86 -12.96
CA ASP A 315 5.48 21.20 -13.28
C ASP A 315 4.50 20.32 -12.52
N GLU A 316 4.80 19.01 -12.39
CA GLU A 316 3.98 18.08 -11.65
C GLU A 316 4.09 18.32 -10.14
N THR A 317 5.23 18.79 -9.67
CA THR A 317 5.42 19.23 -8.29
C THR A 317 4.57 20.48 -8.02
N ALA A 318 4.61 21.47 -8.90
CA ALA A 318 3.81 22.69 -8.79
C ALA A 318 2.29 22.43 -8.85
N ALA A 319 1.87 21.40 -9.56
CA ALA A 319 0.47 21.00 -9.65
C ALA A 319 -0.09 20.44 -8.33
N VAL A 320 0.77 19.87 -7.45
CA VAL A 320 0.34 19.25 -6.19
C VAL A 320 0.79 20.02 -4.95
N MET A 321 1.86 20.83 -5.03
CA MET A 321 2.35 21.66 -3.92
C MET A 321 1.79 23.07 -4.02
N LEU A 322 0.94 23.45 -3.07
CA LEU A 322 0.42 24.81 -2.98
C LEU A 322 1.51 25.78 -2.50
N THR A 323 1.37 27.06 -2.84
CA THR A 323 2.35 28.10 -2.50
C THR A 323 2.53 28.32 -0.99
N ASP A 324 1.54 27.93 -0.18
CA ASP A 324 1.54 27.97 1.28
C ASP A 324 2.07 26.67 1.94
N GLY A 325 2.65 25.76 1.14
CA GLY A 325 3.33 24.55 1.60
C GLY A 325 2.41 23.35 1.85
N TRP A 326 1.17 23.39 1.39
CA TRP A 326 0.26 22.25 1.46
C TRP A 326 0.42 21.33 0.24
N LEU A 327 0.41 20.04 0.50
CA LEU A 327 0.33 19.00 -0.52
C LEU A 327 -1.14 18.68 -0.81
N ARG A 328 -1.56 18.83 -2.05
CA ARG A 328 -2.82 18.28 -2.57
C ARG A 328 -2.68 16.76 -2.74
N THR A 329 -3.54 16.01 -2.08
CA THR A 329 -3.40 14.54 -2.07
C THR A 329 -4.13 13.83 -3.23
N GLY A 330 -5.09 14.53 -3.82
CA GLY A 330 -6.03 13.96 -4.79
C GLY A 330 -7.06 13.03 -4.15
N ASP A 331 -7.07 12.92 -2.82
CA ASP A 331 -8.11 12.23 -2.06
C ASP A 331 -9.15 13.26 -1.59
N VAL A 332 -10.44 12.92 -1.78
CA VAL A 332 -11.59 13.75 -1.37
C VAL A 332 -12.11 13.24 -0.04
N GLY A 333 -12.39 14.16 0.88
CA GLY A 333 -12.85 13.79 2.21
C GLY A 333 -13.32 14.97 3.02
N ARG A 334 -13.50 14.74 4.31
CA ARG A 334 -13.94 15.75 5.29
C ARG A 334 -13.31 15.49 6.65
N VAL A 335 -13.35 16.50 7.49
CA VAL A 335 -12.96 16.43 8.91
C VAL A 335 -14.21 16.70 9.75
N ASP A 336 -14.43 15.91 10.81
CA ASP A 336 -15.52 16.16 11.75
C ASP A 336 -15.12 17.12 12.89
N ALA A 337 -16.08 17.46 13.77
CA ALA A 337 -15.86 18.36 14.89
C ALA A 337 -14.89 17.80 15.95
N GLN A 338 -14.62 16.49 15.96
CA GLN A 338 -13.67 15.82 16.84
C GLN A 338 -12.27 15.73 16.20
N GLY A 339 -12.12 16.16 14.95
CA GLY A 339 -10.85 16.11 14.20
C GLY A 339 -10.60 14.81 13.46
N PHE A 340 -11.53 13.85 13.47
CA PHE A 340 -11.39 12.64 12.67
C PHE A 340 -11.56 12.95 11.19
N VAL A 341 -10.68 12.35 10.40
CA VAL A 341 -10.65 12.50 8.94
C VAL A 341 -11.38 11.32 8.29
N TYR A 342 -12.19 11.62 7.30
CA TYR A 342 -12.94 10.62 6.51
C TYR A 342 -12.58 10.79 5.04
N ILE A 343 -12.27 9.68 4.37
CA ILE A 343 -12.13 9.65 2.91
C ILE A 343 -13.47 9.26 2.32
N GLU A 344 -13.94 10.06 1.38
CA GLU A 344 -15.08 9.70 0.51
C GLU A 344 -14.57 8.87 -0.67
N ASP A 345 -13.62 9.39 -1.46
CA ASP A 345 -12.94 8.64 -2.52
C ASP A 345 -11.73 9.42 -3.09
N ARG A 346 -11.15 8.87 -4.17
CA ARG A 346 -10.18 9.59 -5.00
C ARG A 346 -10.88 10.45 -6.04
N LYS A 347 -10.46 11.70 -6.17
CA LYS A 347 -11.00 12.68 -7.14
C LYS A 347 -11.11 12.11 -8.56
N LYS A 348 -10.12 11.33 -9.00
CA LYS A 348 -10.04 10.70 -10.33
C LYS A 348 -10.87 9.41 -10.50
N ASP A 349 -11.28 8.77 -9.41
CA ASP A 349 -12.06 7.53 -9.43
C ASP A 349 -13.56 7.81 -9.21
N MET A 350 -13.91 9.04 -8.83
CA MET A 350 -15.28 9.51 -8.67
C MET A 350 -16.07 9.31 -9.96
N ILE A 351 -17.29 8.81 -9.83
CA ILE A 351 -18.23 8.55 -10.94
C ILE A 351 -19.20 9.71 -11.03
N LEU A 352 -19.35 10.29 -12.20
CA LEU A 352 -20.21 11.44 -12.39
C LEU A 352 -21.56 11.04 -13.06
N VAL A 353 -22.54 10.68 -12.25
CA VAL A 353 -23.84 10.23 -12.73
C VAL A 353 -24.82 11.41 -12.84
N SER A 354 -25.14 11.85 -14.04
CA SER A 354 -26.05 13.01 -14.29
C SER A 354 -25.66 14.27 -13.51
N GLY A 355 -24.34 14.50 -13.31
CA GLY A 355 -23.82 15.64 -12.54
C GLY A 355 -23.72 15.39 -11.03
N PHE A 356 -24.16 14.23 -10.52
CA PHE A 356 -24.01 13.86 -9.12
C PHE A 356 -22.74 13.05 -8.91
N ASN A 357 -21.97 13.40 -7.87
CA ASN A 357 -20.80 12.66 -7.46
C ASN A 357 -21.21 11.34 -6.79
N VAL A 358 -20.72 10.23 -7.34
CA VAL A 358 -20.83 8.90 -6.74
C VAL A 358 -19.43 8.39 -6.40
N TYR A 359 -19.27 8.01 -5.16
CA TYR A 359 -18.00 7.55 -4.65
C TYR A 359 -17.93 6.02 -4.68
N PRO A 360 -17.02 5.41 -5.47
CA PRO A 360 -16.86 3.96 -5.54
C PRO A 360 -16.79 3.28 -4.18
N ASN A 361 -16.08 3.85 -3.22
CA ASN A 361 -15.92 3.26 -1.87
C ASN A 361 -17.26 3.13 -1.12
N GLU A 362 -18.19 4.06 -1.30
CA GLU A 362 -19.54 3.99 -0.71
C GLU A 362 -20.33 2.80 -1.29
N VAL A 363 -20.30 2.67 -2.60
CA VAL A 363 -20.97 1.58 -3.32
C VAL A 363 -20.37 0.22 -2.92
N GLU A 364 -19.05 0.13 -2.93
CA GLU A 364 -18.30 -1.06 -2.53
C GLU A 364 -18.59 -1.44 -1.06
N GLY A 365 -18.64 -0.45 -0.17
CA GLY A 365 -18.94 -0.65 1.25
C GLY A 365 -20.34 -1.24 1.51
N VAL A 366 -21.33 -0.86 0.72
CA VAL A 366 -22.67 -1.44 0.78
C VAL A 366 -22.67 -2.87 0.25
N ILE A 367 -22.19 -3.08 -0.98
CA ILE A 367 -22.25 -4.39 -1.65
C ILE A 367 -21.41 -5.45 -0.94
N ALA A 368 -20.28 -5.07 -0.36
CA ALA A 368 -19.41 -5.98 0.40
C ALA A 368 -20.09 -6.64 1.62
N ARG A 369 -21.21 -6.07 2.12
CA ARG A 369 -22.00 -6.64 3.22
C ARG A 369 -22.93 -7.76 2.76
N HIS A 370 -23.14 -7.92 1.46
CA HIS A 370 -23.95 -9.02 0.94
C HIS A 370 -23.26 -10.36 1.22
N PRO A 371 -23.94 -11.36 1.85
CA PRO A 371 -23.31 -12.62 2.31
C PRO A 371 -22.71 -13.47 1.17
N GLY A 372 -23.21 -13.31 -0.05
CA GLY A 372 -22.71 -13.98 -1.26
C GLY A 372 -21.53 -13.30 -1.96
N VAL A 373 -21.08 -12.15 -1.48
CA VAL A 373 -19.97 -11.38 -2.05
C VAL A 373 -18.67 -11.67 -1.27
N LEU A 374 -17.60 -11.95 -1.99
CA LEU A 374 -16.25 -12.10 -1.44
C LEU A 374 -15.44 -10.80 -1.60
N GLU A 375 -15.45 -10.23 -2.81
CA GLU A 375 -14.78 -8.97 -3.14
C GLU A 375 -15.63 -8.18 -4.13
N VAL A 376 -15.53 -6.86 -4.09
CA VAL A 376 -16.21 -5.96 -5.01
C VAL A 376 -15.34 -4.76 -5.34
N ALA A 377 -15.46 -4.27 -6.57
CA ALA A 377 -14.88 -3.01 -7.03
C ALA A 377 -15.88 -2.26 -7.91
N ALA A 378 -16.08 -0.98 -7.64
CA ALA A 378 -16.93 -0.09 -8.40
C ALA A 378 -16.09 0.82 -9.31
N ILE A 379 -16.58 1.05 -10.53
CA ILE A 379 -15.96 1.94 -11.51
C ILE A 379 -17.02 2.72 -12.29
N ALA A 380 -16.59 3.82 -12.89
CA ALA A 380 -17.37 4.50 -13.91
C ALA A 380 -17.44 3.68 -15.20
N GLN A 381 -18.63 3.61 -15.78
CA GLN A 381 -18.86 3.12 -17.13
C GLN A 381 -19.60 4.20 -17.92
N PRO A 382 -19.20 4.52 -19.15
CA PRO A 382 -19.92 5.46 -20.00
C PRO A 382 -21.40 5.05 -20.19
N ASP A 383 -22.31 6.03 -20.14
CA ASP A 383 -23.75 5.84 -20.28
C ASP A 383 -24.36 7.03 -21.05
N GLU A 384 -25.11 6.75 -22.11
CA GLU A 384 -25.68 7.79 -23.01
C GLU A 384 -26.65 8.76 -22.30
N ARG A 385 -27.31 8.29 -21.24
CA ARG A 385 -28.37 9.10 -20.57
C ARG A 385 -27.81 9.91 -19.40
N SER A 386 -26.82 9.37 -18.67
CA SER A 386 -26.30 9.98 -17.48
C SER A 386 -24.85 10.46 -17.58
N GLY A 387 -24.22 10.34 -18.76
CA GLY A 387 -22.80 10.55 -18.98
C GLY A 387 -22.00 9.35 -18.49
N GLU A 388 -22.08 9.04 -17.20
CA GLU A 388 -21.53 7.84 -16.57
C GLU A 388 -22.60 7.12 -15.76
N CYS A 389 -22.39 5.83 -15.52
CA CYS A 389 -23.16 5.02 -14.57
C CYS A 389 -22.22 4.18 -13.72
N VAL A 390 -22.74 3.67 -12.62
CA VAL A 390 -21.99 2.77 -11.73
C VAL A 390 -21.99 1.37 -12.33
N ALA A 391 -20.78 0.81 -12.52
CA ALA A 391 -20.55 -0.59 -12.82
C ALA A 391 -19.76 -1.24 -11.69
N VAL A 392 -20.11 -2.47 -11.31
CA VAL A 392 -19.39 -3.21 -10.27
C VAL A 392 -18.85 -4.52 -10.80
N PHE A 393 -17.64 -4.85 -10.39
CA PHE A 393 -17.01 -6.16 -10.57
C PHE A 393 -17.07 -6.90 -9.24
N VAL A 394 -17.63 -8.10 -9.24
CA VAL A 394 -17.89 -8.88 -8.04
C VAL A 394 -17.20 -10.24 -8.13
N VAL A 395 -16.47 -10.61 -7.10
CA VAL A 395 -16.02 -11.98 -6.86
C VAL A 395 -17.05 -12.66 -5.95
N ARG A 396 -17.64 -13.74 -6.43
CA ARG A 396 -18.64 -14.48 -5.70
C ARG A 396 -18.02 -15.28 -4.56
N LYS A 397 -18.66 -15.23 -3.40
CA LYS A 397 -18.47 -16.20 -2.32
C LYS A 397 -19.47 -17.35 -2.47
N ASP A 398 -20.70 -17.02 -2.88
CA ASP A 398 -21.75 -17.97 -3.21
C ASP A 398 -21.88 -18.03 -4.75
N PRO A 399 -21.63 -19.20 -5.38
CA PRO A 399 -21.79 -19.36 -6.84
C PRO A 399 -23.19 -19.05 -7.35
N ALA A 400 -24.23 -19.14 -6.50
CA ALA A 400 -25.61 -18.87 -6.87
C ALA A 400 -25.96 -17.37 -6.90
N LEU A 401 -25.05 -16.48 -6.45
CA LEU A 401 -25.28 -15.04 -6.45
C LEU A 401 -25.52 -14.53 -7.87
N THR A 402 -26.64 -13.82 -8.08
CA THR A 402 -27.01 -13.22 -9.36
C THR A 402 -26.75 -11.71 -9.37
N ALA A 403 -26.70 -11.12 -10.57
CA ALA A 403 -26.53 -9.67 -10.72
C ALA A 403 -27.73 -8.90 -10.14
N GLU A 404 -28.93 -9.42 -10.34
CA GLU A 404 -30.18 -8.85 -9.83
C GLU A 404 -30.15 -8.79 -8.29
N ALA A 405 -29.69 -9.86 -7.63
CA ALA A 405 -29.57 -9.91 -6.17
C ALA A 405 -28.61 -8.84 -5.64
N VAL A 406 -27.48 -8.62 -6.31
CA VAL A 406 -26.52 -7.56 -5.95
C VAL A 406 -27.16 -6.16 -6.12
N ILE A 407 -27.87 -5.94 -7.23
CA ILE A 407 -28.53 -4.66 -7.50
C ILE A 407 -29.67 -4.40 -6.48
N GLU A 408 -30.48 -5.41 -6.20
CA GLU A 408 -31.58 -5.29 -5.22
C GLU A 408 -31.04 -5.01 -3.82
N PHE A 409 -29.97 -5.69 -3.42
CA PHE A 409 -29.31 -5.42 -2.15
C PHE A 409 -28.78 -3.99 -2.07
N ALA A 410 -28.14 -3.50 -3.14
CA ALA A 410 -27.64 -2.13 -3.21
C ALA A 410 -28.79 -1.09 -3.10
N ARG A 411 -29.97 -1.37 -3.66
CA ARG A 411 -31.16 -0.48 -3.58
C ARG A 411 -31.70 -0.29 -2.17
N LEU A 412 -31.42 -1.20 -1.25
CA LEU A 412 -31.91 -1.08 0.14
C LEU A 412 -31.25 0.12 0.86
N GLU A 413 -30.05 0.51 0.45
CA GLU A 413 -29.26 1.51 1.18
C GLU A 413 -28.73 2.64 0.31
N LEU A 414 -28.62 2.45 -1.01
CA LEU A 414 -28.12 3.46 -1.94
C LEU A 414 -29.26 4.21 -2.62
N THR A 415 -29.06 5.51 -2.81
CA THR A 415 -29.94 6.31 -3.67
C THR A 415 -29.84 5.85 -5.13
N ASN A 416 -30.91 6.00 -5.91
CA ASN A 416 -31.06 5.39 -7.23
C ASN A 416 -29.89 5.66 -8.20
N TYR A 417 -29.31 6.86 -8.18
CA TYR A 417 -28.19 7.20 -9.06
C TYR A 417 -26.86 6.55 -8.65
N LYS A 418 -26.76 6.03 -7.41
CA LYS A 418 -25.61 5.28 -6.88
C LYS A 418 -25.72 3.77 -7.10
N VAL A 419 -26.94 3.27 -7.38
CA VAL A 419 -27.18 1.83 -7.58
C VAL A 419 -26.47 1.38 -8.87
N PRO A 420 -25.71 0.27 -8.81
CA PRO A 420 -25.04 -0.25 -10.01
C PRO A 420 -26.03 -0.57 -11.12
N ARG A 421 -25.73 -0.12 -12.34
CA ARG A 421 -26.48 -0.54 -13.54
C ARG A 421 -25.94 -1.85 -14.12
N HIS A 422 -24.64 -2.09 -13.93
CA HIS A 422 -23.96 -3.27 -14.45
C HIS A 422 -23.25 -4.01 -13.35
N VAL A 423 -23.38 -5.34 -13.34
CA VAL A 423 -22.68 -6.25 -12.42
C VAL A 423 -21.93 -7.27 -13.26
N TYR A 424 -20.62 -7.28 -13.14
CA TYR A 424 -19.73 -8.20 -13.82
C TYR A 424 -19.11 -9.17 -12.81
N PHE A 425 -19.27 -10.46 -13.03
CA PHE A 425 -18.63 -11.47 -12.18
C PHE A 425 -17.25 -11.84 -12.69
N ARG A 426 -16.32 -12.03 -11.75
CA ARG A 426 -14.95 -12.47 -11.98
C ARG A 426 -14.56 -13.50 -10.94
N ASP A 427 -13.59 -14.37 -11.29
CA ASP A 427 -12.99 -15.29 -10.34
C ASP A 427 -12.05 -14.58 -9.37
N GLU A 428 -11.38 -13.52 -9.83
CA GLU A 428 -10.53 -12.64 -9.04
C GLU A 428 -10.54 -11.21 -9.58
N LEU A 429 -10.28 -10.23 -8.71
CA LEU A 429 -10.05 -8.84 -9.11
C LEU A 429 -8.56 -8.61 -9.37
N PRO A 430 -8.20 -7.80 -10.39
CA PRO A 430 -6.81 -7.44 -10.65
C PRO A 430 -6.28 -6.61 -9.48
N LYS A 431 -5.10 -6.99 -8.97
CA LYS A 431 -4.47 -6.34 -7.82
C LYS A 431 -3.02 -5.97 -8.11
N THR A 432 -2.56 -4.91 -7.47
CA THR A 432 -1.14 -4.58 -7.39
C THR A 432 -0.38 -5.62 -6.56
N ASN A 433 0.95 -5.53 -6.56
CA ASN A 433 1.79 -6.38 -5.71
C ASN A 433 1.54 -6.15 -4.20
N VAL A 434 0.97 -5.00 -3.82
CA VAL A 434 0.59 -4.69 -2.44
C VAL A 434 -0.88 -5.03 -2.12
N GLY A 435 -1.59 -5.70 -3.03
CA GLY A 435 -2.97 -6.15 -2.82
C GLY A 435 -4.05 -5.11 -3.09
N LYS A 436 -3.73 -3.92 -3.60
CA LYS A 436 -4.72 -2.90 -4.01
C LYS A 436 -5.39 -3.29 -5.32
N ILE A 437 -6.71 -3.10 -5.40
CA ILE A 437 -7.48 -3.34 -6.63
C ILE A 437 -7.05 -2.33 -7.71
N LEU A 438 -6.78 -2.82 -8.92
CA LEU A 438 -6.40 -2.04 -10.09
C LEU A 438 -7.66 -1.65 -10.88
N ARG A 439 -8.38 -0.58 -10.46
CA ARG A 439 -9.59 -0.10 -11.14
C ARG A 439 -9.34 0.25 -12.61
N ARG A 440 -8.14 0.72 -12.98
CA ARG A 440 -7.78 0.96 -14.39
C ARG A 440 -7.93 -0.30 -15.24
N SER A 441 -7.37 -1.42 -14.80
CA SER A 441 -7.49 -2.69 -15.54
C SER A 441 -8.94 -3.18 -15.66
N LEU A 442 -9.81 -2.80 -14.71
CA LEU A 442 -11.23 -3.10 -14.78
C LEU A 442 -11.93 -2.20 -15.81
N ARG A 443 -11.55 -0.91 -15.91
CA ARG A 443 -12.06 -0.01 -16.96
C ARG A 443 -11.65 -0.49 -18.36
N ASP A 444 -10.38 -0.90 -18.51
CA ASP A 444 -9.86 -1.43 -19.79
C ASP A 444 -10.53 -2.76 -20.20
N ALA A 445 -11.15 -3.47 -19.25
CA ALA A 445 -11.84 -4.75 -19.46
C ALA A 445 -13.36 -4.61 -19.62
N LEU A 446 -13.90 -3.39 -19.63
CA LEU A 446 -15.32 -3.16 -19.92
C LEU A 446 -15.64 -3.60 -21.35
N PRO A 447 -16.81 -4.23 -21.60
CA PRO A 447 -17.26 -4.47 -22.95
C PRO A 447 -17.40 -3.13 -23.69
N PRO A 448 -17.09 -3.07 -25.00
CA PRO A 448 -17.33 -1.88 -25.79
C PRO A 448 -18.80 -1.50 -25.67
N THR A 449 -19.07 -0.23 -25.39
CA THR A 449 -20.44 0.32 -25.44
C THR A 449 -20.99 0.13 -26.85
N LEU A 450 -22.07 -0.64 -26.96
CA LEU A 450 -22.81 -0.83 -28.21
C LEU A 450 -23.49 0.47 -28.65
#